data_0dac13a1f469f32a59494622fda7e4f6
#
_entry.id   0dac13a1f469f32a59494622fda7e4f6
#
_cell.length_a   1.000
_cell.length_b   1.000
_cell.length_c   1.000
_cell.angle_alpha   90.00
_cell.angle_beta   90.00
_cell.angle_gamma   90.00
#
_symmetry.space_group_name_H-M   'P 1'
#
loop_
_entity.id
_entity.type
_entity.pdbx_description
1 polymer ?
#
loop_
_entity_poly.entity_id
_entity_poly.type
_entity_poly.pdbx_seq_one_letter_code
_entity_poly.pdbx_strand_id
1 'polypeptide(L)'
;MSKREDIHKVLIIGSGPIIIGQACEFDYSGTQACKALKKLGYEIVLVNSNPATIMTDPETADVTYIEPLNVDRIEEIIKKERPDALLPNLGGQSGLNLCSELNEKGILDKYGVQVIGVQVDAIERGEDRIEFKKTMDSLGIEMARSEVAYSVDEALAIADELGYPVVLRPAYTMGGAGGGLVYNKEELSTVCARGLQASLVGQVLVEESILGWE
;
A
#
# COMPACT_ATOMS: atom_id res chain seq x y z
N MET A 1 15.73 1.51 22.62
CA MET A 1 16.49 1.67 21.36
C MET A 1 17.23 2.98 21.42
N SER A 2 18.46 3.03 20.96
CA SER A 2 19.21 4.29 20.83
C SER A 2 18.70 5.06 19.60
N LYS A 3 18.70 6.39 19.69
CA LYS A 3 18.42 7.28 18.56
C LYS A 3 19.43 7.00 17.43
N ARG A 4 18.99 6.99 16.18
CA ARG A 4 19.90 7.02 15.02
C ARG A 4 20.44 8.43 14.87
N GLU A 5 21.74 8.57 14.84
CA GLU A 5 22.42 9.88 14.76
C GLU A 5 22.47 10.44 13.34
N ASP A 6 22.26 9.59 12.35
CA ASP A 6 22.23 9.95 10.93
C ASP A 6 20.86 10.48 10.46
N ILE A 7 19.84 10.46 11.32
CA ILE A 7 18.50 10.98 11.06
C ILE A 7 18.16 12.07 12.06
N HIS A 8 17.72 13.22 11.58
CA HIS A 8 17.30 14.35 12.41
C HIS A 8 15.83 14.72 12.14
N LYS A 9 15.40 14.66 10.87
CA LYS A 9 14.07 15.04 10.43
C LYS A 9 13.39 13.87 9.70
N VAL A 10 12.15 13.54 10.10
CA VAL A 10 11.37 12.44 9.55
C VAL A 10 10.09 12.98 8.93
N LEU A 11 9.84 12.62 7.67
CA LEU A 11 8.55 12.82 7.00
C LEU A 11 7.65 11.61 7.27
N ILE A 12 6.45 11.86 7.77
CA ILE A 12 5.40 10.85 7.99
C ILE A 12 4.25 11.12 7.02
N ILE A 13 3.84 10.11 6.27
CA ILE A 13 2.66 10.17 5.41
C ILE A 13 1.48 9.57 6.19
N GLY A 14 0.41 10.35 6.32
CA GLY A 14 -0.85 9.89 6.89
C GLY A 14 -1.71 9.13 5.88
N SER A 15 -2.80 8.53 6.37
CA SER A 15 -3.66 7.65 5.57
C SER A 15 -4.68 8.39 4.69
N GLY A 16 -4.80 9.70 4.84
CA GLY A 16 -5.94 10.41 4.25
C GLY A 16 -7.27 10.10 4.97
N PRO A 17 -8.40 10.37 4.34
CA PRO A 17 -9.71 9.96 4.84
C PRO A 17 -9.80 8.44 4.93
N ILE A 18 -10.33 7.92 6.05
CA ILE A 18 -10.56 6.48 6.23
C ILE A 18 -11.65 6.02 5.28
N ILE A 19 -11.36 5.00 4.48
CA ILE A 19 -12.29 4.38 3.53
C ILE A 19 -12.70 2.98 4.00
N ILE A 20 -13.79 2.44 3.43
CA ILE A 20 -14.26 1.10 3.74
C ILE A 20 -13.15 0.08 3.41
N GLY A 21 -12.86 -0.80 4.36
CA GLY A 21 -11.78 -1.80 4.25
C GLY A 21 -10.43 -1.35 4.79
N GLN A 22 -10.25 -0.07 5.09
CA GLN A 22 -9.05 0.45 5.74
C GLN A 22 -9.19 0.37 7.26
N ALA A 23 -8.09 0.03 7.94
CA ALA A 23 -8.02 0.02 9.38
C ALA A 23 -8.10 1.46 9.95
N CYS A 24 -9.05 1.72 10.86
CA CYS A 24 -9.26 3.07 11.40
C CYS A 24 -8.22 3.49 12.44
N GLU A 25 -7.40 2.56 12.92
CA GLU A 25 -6.32 2.84 13.87
C GLU A 25 -5.14 3.61 13.29
N PHE A 26 -5.06 3.84 11.98
CA PHE A 26 -3.95 4.58 11.36
C PHE A 26 -3.83 6.01 11.90
N ASP A 27 -4.93 6.69 12.20
CA ASP A 27 -4.90 8.01 12.83
C ASP A 27 -4.20 7.96 14.19
N TYR A 28 -4.57 6.98 15.01
CA TYR A 28 -3.95 6.76 16.31
C TYR A 28 -2.48 6.34 16.17
N SER A 29 -2.18 5.38 15.33
CA SER A 29 -0.83 4.85 15.12
C SER A 29 0.12 5.94 14.63
N GLY A 30 -0.31 6.77 13.67
CA GLY A 30 0.44 7.90 13.17
C GLY A 30 0.71 8.95 14.25
N THR A 31 -0.30 9.28 15.06
CA THR A 31 -0.15 10.19 16.19
C THR A 31 0.84 9.65 17.22
N GLN A 32 0.78 8.34 17.55
CA GLN A 32 1.72 7.72 18.49
C GLN A 32 3.15 7.70 17.94
N ALA A 33 3.32 7.48 16.63
CA ALA A 33 4.63 7.56 16.01
C ALA A 33 5.22 8.98 16.10
N CYS A 34 4.44 10.01 15.80
CA CYS A 34 4.87 11.40 15.97
C CYS A 34 5.35 11.66 17.42
N LYS A 35 4.53 11.26 18.41
CA LYS A 35 4.88 11.43 19.84
C LYS A 35 6.15 10.65 20.23
N ALA A 36 6.27 9.42 19.76
CA ALA A 36 7.42 8.57 20.07
C ALA A 36 8.73 9.12 19.45
N LEU A 37 8.68 9.55 18.20
CA LEU A 37 9.83 10.11 17.49
C LEU A 37 10.22 11.49 18.05
N LYS A 38 9.26 12.36 18.36
CA LYS A 38 9.54 13.65 19.06
C LYS A 38 10.21 13.42 20.41
N LYS A 39 9.74 12.43 21.19
CA LYS A 39 10.37 12.07 22.47
C LYS A 39 11.84 11.62 22.32
N LEU A 40 12.19 11.03 21.18
CA LEU A 40 13.57 10.67 20.83
C LEU A 40 14.37 11.86 20.29
N GLY A 41 13.77 13.02 20.10
CA GLY A 41 14.41 14.26 19.62
C GLY A 41 14.55 14.33 18.10
N TYR A 42 13.64 13.68 17.34
CA TYR A 42 13.52 13.90 15.91
C TYR A 42 12.57 15.07 15.63
N GLU A 43 12.85 15.84 14.59
CA GLU A 43 11.92 16.80 14.00
C GLU A 43 10.94 16.07 13.09
N ILE A 44 9.64 16.34 13.21
CA ILE A 44 8.59 15.62 12.50
C ILE A 44 7.89 16.55 11.52
N VAL A 45 7.91 16.14 10.26
CA VAL A 45 7.06 16.69 9.21
C VAL A 45 5.95 15.69 8.94
N LEU A 46 4.70 16.10 9.07
CA LEU A 46 3.53 15.27 8.80
C LEU A 46 2.79 15.78 7.58
N VAL A 47 2.38 14.91 6.69
CA VAL A 47 1.44 15.20 5.60
C VAL A 47 0.23 14.28 5.70
N ASN A 48 -0.97 14.85 5.65
CA ASN A 48 -2.22 14.11 5.61
C ASN A 48 -3.27 14.93 4.85
N SER A 49 -4.03 14.30 3.98
CA SER A 49 -5.11 14.98 3.26
C SER A 49 -6.41 15.11 4.05
N ASN A 50 -6.50 14.46 5.22
CA ASN A 50 -7.65 14.57 6.11
C ASN A 50 -7.42 15.67 7.16
N PRO A 51 -8.15 16.80 7.13
CA PRO A 51 -8.02 17.84 8.15
C PRO A 51 -8.71 17.50 9.48
N ALA A 52 -9.55 16.46 9.51
CA ALA A 52 -10.37 16.09 10.66
C ALA A 52 -9.82 14.86 11.40
N THR A 53 -8.53 14.76 11.54
CA THR A 53 -7.84 13.67 12.27
C THR A 53 -7.00 14.22 13.41
N ILE A 54 -6.84 13.45 14.48
CA ILE A 54 -5.92 13.78 15.59
C ILE A 54 -4.46 13.92 15.14
N MET A 55 -4.09 13.31 14.01
CA MET A 55 -2.73 13.46 13.46
C MET A 55 -2.43 14.90 13.07
N THR A 56 -3.41 15.63 12.56
CA THR A 56 -3.23 17.01 12.07
C THR A 56 -3.40 18.07 13.15
N ASP A 57 -3.59 17.67 14.40
CA ASP A 57 -3.59 18.59 15.54
C ASP A 57 -2.23 19.32 15.62
N PRO A 58 -2.24 20.65 15.89
CA PRO A 58 -1.02 21.47 15.84
C PRO A 58 0.14 21.00 16.71
N GLU A 59 -0.15 20.27 17.80
CA GLU A 59 0.87 19.78 18.74
C GLU A 59 1.47 18.42 18.33
N THR A 60 0.89 17.74 17.33
CA THR A 60 1.28 16.37 16.94
C THR A 60 2.64 16.35 16.25
N ALA A 61 2.84 17.19 15.25
CA ALA A 61 4.11 17.29 14.51
C ALA A 61 4.73 18.68 14.68
N ASP A 62 5.99 18.86 14.26
CA ASP A 62 6.65 20.16 14.25
C ASP A 62 6.18 20.99 13.04
N VAL A 63 5.93 20.31 11.92
CA VAL A 63 5.34 20.90 10.72
C VAL A 63 4.24 19.97 10.21
N THR A 64 3.05 20.51 9.96
CA THR A 64 1.90 19.73 9.44
C THR A 64 1.45 20.31 8.11
N TYR A 65 1.34 19.45 7.09
CA TYR A 65 0.79 19.73 5.79
C TYR A 65 -0.56 19.05 5.63
N ILE A 66 -1.61 19.84 5.37
CA ILE A 66 -2.93 19.34 4.96
C ILE A 66 -3.01 19.51 3.46
N GLU A 67 -2.50 18.51 2.74
CA GLU A 67 -2.31 18.55 1.30
C GLU A 67 -2.74 17.21 0.67
N PRO A 68 -3.10 17.20 -0.63
CA PRO A 68 -3.38 15.97 -1.34
C PRO A 68 -2.20 15.00 -1.30
N LEU A 69 -2.50 13.72 -1.04
CA LEU A 69 -1.51 12.64 -1.01
C LEU A 69 -1.20 12.17 -2.44
N ASN A 70 -0.36 12.92 -3.15
CA ASN A 70 0.16 12.58 -4.47
C ASN A 70 1.65 12.92 -4.57
N VAL A 71 2.31 12.34 -5.56
CA VAL A 71 3.77 12.43 -5.72
C VAL A 71 4.26 13.87 -5.84
N ASP A 72 3.58 14.69 -6.64
CA ASP A 72 4.01 16.07 -6.90
C ASP A 72 4.02 16.90 -5.62
N ARG A 73 2.98 16.78 -4.79
CA ARG A 73 2.89 17.48 -3.50
C ARG A 73 3.90 16.98 -2.50
N ILE A 74 4.09 15.64 -2.43
CA ILE A 74 5.10 15.07 -1.54
C ILE A 74 6.51 15.48 -1.98
N GLU A 75 6.82 15.53 -3.28
CA GLU A 75 8.11 16.03 -3.76
C GLU A 75 8.33 17.50 -3.38
N GLU A 76 7.31 18.37 -3.52
CA GLU A 76 7.41 19.77 -3.08
C GLU A 76 7.70 19.90 -1.58
N ILE A 77 7.05 19.07 -0.75
CA ILE A 77 7.29 19.01 0.70
C ILE A 77 8.71 18.53 0.99
N ILE A 78 9.16 17.44 0.36
CA ILE A 78 10.52 16.93 0.50
C ILE A 78 11.56 17.98 0.11
N LYS A 79 11.34 18.67 -1.00
CA LYS A 79 12.23 19.74 -1.48
C LYS A 79 12.35 20.88 -0.47
N LYS A 80 11.24 21.26 0.17
CA LYS A 80 11.16 22.37 1.12
C LYS A 80 11.71 21.98 2.48
N GLU A 81 11.27 20.85 3.03
CA GLU A 81 11.57 20.45 4.40
C GLU A 81 12.87 19.66 4.53
N ARG A 82 13.35 19.04 3.45
CA ARG A 82 14.58 18.25 3.43
C ARG A 82 14.65 17.21 4.56
N PRO A 83 13.66 16.30 4.66
CA PRO A 83 13.73 15.24 5.64
C PRO A 83 14.84 14.25 5.31
N ASP A 84 15.48 13.71 6.36
CA ASP A 84 16.50 12.64 6.22
C ASP A 84 15.83 11.28 5.95
N ALA A 85 14.60 11.11 6.45
CA ALA A 85 13.89 9.85 6.34
C ALA A 85 12.39 10.03 6.05
N LEU A 86 11.82 9.00 5.39
CA LEU A 86 10.40 8.83 5.11
C LEU A 86 9.87 7.62 5.89
N LEU A 87 8.80 7.79 6.65
CA LEU A 87 8.05 6.73 7.35
C LEU A 87 6.66 6.57 6.72
N PRO A 88 6.46 5.64 5.76
CA PRO A 88 5.24 5.54 4.97
C PRO A 88 4.18 4.59 5.57
N ASN A 89 4.60 3.59 6.35
CA ASN A 89 3.74 2.47 6.75
C ASN A 89 2.60 2.82 7.72
N LEU A 90 2.59 4.04 8.26
CA LEU A 90 1.48 4.54 9.08
C LEU A 90 0.38 5.23 8.25
N GLY A 91 0.60 5.39 6.96
CA GLY A 91 -0.35 5.94 6.01
C GLY A 91 -1.23 4.89 5.31
N GLY A 92 -1.19 3.63 5.77
CA GLY A 92 -1.89 2.53 5.12
C GLY A 92 -1.48 2.36 3.68
N GLN A 93 -2.36 1.80 2.85
CA GLN A 93 -2.10 1.56 1.43
C GLN A 93 -1.70 2.83 0.68
N SER A 94 -2.31 3.98 1.00
CA SER A 94 -1.98 5.25 0.36
C SER A 94 -0.53 5.66 0.61
N GLY A 95 -0.04 5.50 1.86
CA GLY A 95 1.34 5.80 2.21
C GLY A 95 2.34 4.85 1.55
N LEU A 96 2.02 3.54 1.49
CA LEU A 96 2.87 2.54 0.86
C LEU A 96 2.96 2.75 -0.66
N ASN A 97 1.83 2.97 -1.33
CA ASN A 97 1.80 3.25 -2.77
C ASN A 97 2.60 4.50 -3.13
N LEU A 98 2.43 5.58 -2.35
CA LEU A 98 3.20 6.81 -2.54
C LEU A 98 4.71 6.58 -2.34
N CYS A 99 5.09 5.77 -1.36
CA CYS A 99 6.50 5.44 -1.15
C CYS A 99 7.10 4.72 -2.36
N SER A 100 6.39 3.72 -2.91
CA SER A 100 6.83 3.01 -4.12
C SER A 100 6.94 3.96 -5.32
N GLU A 101 5.91 4.81 -5.57
CA GLU A 101 5.95 5.77 -6.67
C GLU A 101 7.07 6.82 -6.53
N LEU A 102 7.34 7.31 -5.32
CA LEU A 102 8.45 8.24 -5.05
C LEU A 102 9.81 7.58 -5.32
N ASN A 103 9.95 6.30 -4.98
CA ASN A 103 11.14 5.52 -5.24
C ASN A 103 11.33 5.26 -6.73
N GLU A 104 10.31 4.78 -7.44
CA GLU A 104 10.35 4.52 -8.89
C GLU A 104 10.71 5.76 -9.70
N LYS A 105 10.22 6.94 -9.29
CA LYS A 105 10.55 8.23 -9.91
C LYS A 105 11.93 8.78 -9.50
N GLY A 106 12.68 8.07 -8.67
CA GLY A 106 14.00 8.47 -8.18
C GLY A 106 13.99 9.70 -7.28
N ILE A 107 12.84 10.09 -6.74
CA ILE A 107 12.69 11.29 -5.90
C ILE A 107 13.39 11.09 -4.57
N LEU A 108 13.28 9.90 -3.97
CA LEU A 108 13.93 9.62 -2.69
C LEU A 108 15.45 9.73 -2.81
N ASP A 109 16.05 9.13 -3.83
CA ASP A 109 17.49 9.22 -4.11
C ASP A 109 17.94 10.65 -4.43
N LYS A 110 17.15 11.36 -5.25
CA LYS A 110 17.42 12.76 -5.63
C LYS A 110 17.59 13.69 -4.44
N TYR A 111 16.84 13.45 -3.38
CA TYR A 111 16.88 14.29 -2.17
C TYR A 111 17.61 13.62 -0.99
N GLY A 112 18.09 12.38 -1.14
CA GLY A 112 18.80 11.64 -0.10
C GLY A 112 17.89 11.17 1.04
N VAL A 113 16.62 10.88 0.77
CA VAL A 113 15.63 10.47 1.78
C VAL A 113 15.65 8.96 1.96
N GLN A 114 15.92 8.51 3.18
CA GLN A 114 15.93 7.09 3.53
C GLN A 114 14.51 6.62 3.89
N VAL A 115 14.08 5.49 3.34
CA VAL A 115 12.82 4.85 3.80
C VAL A 115 13.10 4.08 5.09
N ILE A 116 12.30 4.35 6.13
CA ILE A 116 12.39 3.70 7.43
C ILE A 116 11.07 3.01 7.80
N GLY A 117 11.14 2.02 8.68
CA GLY A 117 9.99 1.22 9.11
C GLY A 117 9.74 0.03 8.18
N VAL A 118 9.61 0.26 6.89
CA VAL A 118 9.47 -0.77 5.85
C VAL A 118 10.40 -0.45 4.69
N GLN A 119 10.98 -1.45 4.07
CA GLN A 119 11.82 -1.25 2.87
C GLN A 119 10.93 -1.34 1.61
N VAL A 120 11.32 -0.64 0.55
CA VAL A 120 10.54 -0.58 -0.70
C VAL A 120 10.38 -1.97 -1.33
N ASP A 121 11.44 -2.78 -1.36
CA ASP A 121 11.39 -4.16 -1.84
C ASP A 121 10.43 -5.05 -1.02
N ALA A 122 10.27 -4.76 0.27
CA ALA A 122 9.30 -5.46 1.11
C ALA A 122 7.86 -5.01 0.82
N ILE A 123 7.66 -3.74 0.47
CA ILE A 123 6.35 -3.25 0.00
C ILE A 123 5.96 -3.98 -1.29
N GLU A 124 6.86 -4.01 -2.27
CA GLU A 124 6.63 -4.69 -3.56
C GLU A 124 6.28 -6.17 -3.35
N ARG A 125 7.08 -6.89 -2.56
CA ARG A 125 6.82 -8.30 -2.24
C ARG A 125 5.50 -8.54 -1.50
N GLY A 126 5.03 -7.58 -0.71
CA GLY A 126 3.77 -7.68 0.02
C GLY A 126 2.54 -7.32 -0.81
N GLU A 127 2.67 -6.34 -1.71
CA GLU A 127 1.55 -5.75 -2.42
C GLU A 127 1.37 -6.32 -3.85
N ASP A 128 2.47 -6.64 -4.53
CA ASP A 128 2.41 -7.27 -5.85
C ASP A 128 2.15 -8.78 -5.72
N ARG A 129 1.09 -9.25 -6.37
CA ARG A 129 0.67 -10.66 -6.28
C ARG A 129 1.68 -11.63 -6.87
N ILE A 130 2.37 -11.22 -7.92
CA ILE A 130 3.40 -12.04 -8.60
C ILE A 130 4.63 -12.14 -7.69
N GLU A 131 5.11 -11.01 -7.17
CA GLU A 131 6.27 -10.97 -6.28
C GLU A 131 6.00 -11.70 -4.95
N PHE A 132 4.78 -11.60 -4.43
CA PHE A 132 4.36 -12.39 -3.26
C PHE A 132 4.41 -13.89 -3.55
N LYS A 133 3.84 -14.35 -4.68
CA LYS A 133 3.87 -15.76 -5.09
C LYS A 133 5.29 -16.27 -5.24
N LYS A 134 6.16 -15.54 -5.96
CA LYS A 134 7.58 -15.88 -6.09
C LYS A 134 8.28 -15.98 -4.72
N THR A 135 7.95 -15.09 -3.80
CA THR A 135 8.50 -15.11 -2.45
C THR A 135 8.08 -16.38 -1.70
N MET A 136 6.80 -16.75 -1.74
CA MET A 136 6.31 -17.97 -1.12
C MET A 136 6.93 -19.24 -1.74
N ASP A 137 7.01 -19.28 -3.07
CA ASP A 137 7.66 -20.38 -3.80
C ASP A 137 9.13 -20.54 -3.39
N SER A 138 9.87 -19.43 -3.22
CA SER A 138 11.27 -19.43 -2.78
C SER A 138 11.46 -19.99 -1.36
N LEU A 139 10.43 -19.89 -0.52
CA LEU A 139 10.39 -20.40 0.84
C LEU A 139 9.85 -21.82 0.93
N GLY A 140 9.42 -22.42 -0.19
CA GLY A 140 8.78 -23.74 -0.22
C GLY A 140 7.40 -23.77 0.43
N ILE A 141 6.71 -22.63 0.49
CA ILE A 141 5.35 -22.52 1.03
C ILE A 141 4.36 -22.71 -0.11
N GLU A 142 3.52 -23.73 0.03
CA GLU A 142 2.44 -24.01 -0.92
C GLU A 142 1.36 -22.92 -0.84
N MET A 143 0.94 -22.47 -2.01
CA MET A 143 -0.17 -21.53 -2.18
C MET A 143 -1.26 -22.15 -3.06
N ALA A 144 -2.47 -21.62 -2.96
CA ALA A 144 -3.53 -21.95 -3.89
C ALA A 144 -3.06 -21.71 -5.34
N ARG A 145 -3.44 -22.62 -6.26
CA ARG A 145 -3.07 -22.48 -7.67
C ARG A 145 -3.69 -21.20 -8.21
N SER A 146 -2.89 -20.40 -8.87
CA SER A 146 -3.33 -19.09 -9.33
C SER A 146 -2.47 -18.61 -10.49
N GLU A 147 -3.09 -17.85 -11.37
CA GLU A 147 -2.44 -17.17 -12.48
C GLU A 147 -2.96 -15.75 -12.61
N VAL A 148 -2.14 -14.88 -13.20
CA VAL A 148 -2.46 -13.47 -13.40
C VAL A 148 -3.12 -13.26 -14.76
N ALA A 149 -4.20 -12.47 -14.80
CA ALA A 149 -4.89 -12.06 -16.00
C ALA A 149 -4.89 -10.53 -16.14
N TYR A 150 -4.67 -10.07 -17.36
CA TYR A 150 -4.75 -8.66 -17.78
C TYR A 150 -5.96 -8.40 -18.68
N SER A 151 -6.72 -9.44 -18.99
CA SER A 151 -7.94 -9.37 -19.79
C SER A 151 -8.97 -10.39 -19.29
N VAL A 152 -10.23 -10.18 -19.68
CA VAL A 152 -11.31 -11.13 -19.36
C VAL A 152 -11.08 -12.47 -20.05
N ASP A 153 -10.56 -12.46 -21.29
CA ASP A 153 -10.30 -13.68 -22.05
C ASP A 153 -9.20 -14.54 -21.42
N GLU A 154 -8.14 -13.90 -20.93
CA GLU A 154 -7.10 -14.60 -20.16
C GLU A 154 -7.66 -15.19 -18.85
N ALA A 155 -8.48 -14.42 -18.12
CA ALA A 155 -9.10 -14.91 -16.89
C ALA A 155 -10.02 -16.11 -17.12
N LEU A 156 -10.77 -16.12 -18.24
CA LEU A 156 -11.61 -17.26 -18.65
C LEU A 156 -10.77 -18.50 -18.92
N ALA A 157 -9.67 -18.36 -19.66
CA ALA A 157 -8.77 -19.47 -19.97
C ALA A 157 -8.15 -20.06 -18.67
N ILE A 158 -7.68 -19.21 -17.77
CA ILE A 158 -7.11 -19.63 -16.48
C ILE A 158 -8.18 -20.36 -15.63
N ALA A 159 -9.39 -19.83 -15.55
CA ALA A 159 -10.48 -20.45 -14.80
C ALA A 159 -10.92 -21.81 -15.38
N ASP A 160 -10.84 -21.98 -16.69
CA ASP A 160 -11.12 -23.27 -17.33
C ASP A 160 -10.07 -24.34 -16.94
N GLU A 161 -8.80 -23.94 -16.72
CA GLU A 161 -7.74 -24.84 -16.26
C GLU A 161 -7.82 -25.14 -14.76
N LEU A 162 -8.15 -24.12 -13.93
CA LEU A 162 -8.25 -24.28 -12.47
C LEU A 162 -9.50 -25.04 -12.06
N GLY A 163 -10.61 -24.87 -12.80
CA GLY A 163 -11.94 -25.35 -12.45
C GLY A 163 -12.69 -24.37 -11.53
N TYR A 164 -14.02 -24.30 -11.74
CA TYR A 164 -14.89 -23.45 -10.89
C TYR A 164 -15.23 -24.15 -9.56
N PRO A 165 -15.44 -23.41 -8.46
CA PRO A 165 -15.37 -21.95 -8.35
C PRO A 165 -13.94 -21.42 -8.29
N VAL A 166 -13.75 -20.18 -8.77
CA VAL A 166 -12.48 -19.45 -8.65
C VAL A 166 -12.67 -18.13 -7.91
N VAL A 167 -11.59 -17.61 -7.33
CA VAL A 167 -11.57 -16.31 -6.65
C VAL A 167 -10.84 -15.30 -7.52
N LEU A 168 -11.43 -14.14 -7.74
CA LEU A 168 -10.82 -13.02 -8.45
C LEU A 168 -10.31 -11.99 -7.43
N ARG A 169 -9.03 -11.66 -7.52
CA ARG A 169 -8.36 -10.71 -6.60
C ARG A 169 -7.62 -9.64 -7.40
N PRO A 170 -8.21 -8.47 -7.60
CA PRO A 170 -7.53 -7.35 -8.25
C PRO A 170 -6.29 -6.94 -7.46
N ALA A 171 -5.22 -6.57 -8.17
CA ALA A 171 -4.01 -6.08 -7.54
C ALA A 171 -4.20 -4.65 -7.01
N TYR A 172 -3.50 -4.30 -5.92
CA TYR A 172 -3.51 -2.97 -5.30
C TYR A 172 -4.90 -2.47 -4.89
N THR A 173 -5.80 -3.37 -4.46
CA THR A 173 -7.14 -3.03 -3.99
C THR A 173 -7.33 -3.43 -2.52
N MET A 174 -8.23 -2.73 -1.83
CA MET A 174 -8.59 -3.00 -0.43
C MET A 174 -10.06 -3.39 -0.29
N GLY A 175 -10.37 -4.08 0.81
CA GLY A 175 -11.73 -4.40 1.19
C GLY A 175 -12.47 -5.29 0.19
N GLY A 176 -11.75 -6.05 -0.64
CA GLY A 176 -12.35 -6.90 -1.68
C GLY A 176 -12.92 -6.13 -2.88
N ALA A 177 -12.55 -4.85 -3.03
CA ALA A 177 -13.04 -4.01 -4.12
C ALA A 177 -12.73 -4.63 -5.49
N GLY A 178 -13.77 -4.79 -6.32
CA GLY A 178 -13.66 -5.34 -7.67
C GLY A 178 -13.43 -6.87 -7.74
N GLY A 179 -13.14 -7.53 -6.62
CA GLY A 179 -12.93 -8.98 -6.55
C GLY A 179 -14.17 -9.75 -6.13
N GLY A 180 -14.05 -11.08 -6.05
CA GLY A 180 -15.10 -11.96 -5.57
C GLY A 180 -14.90 -13.42 -5.94
N LEU A 181 -15.73 -14.26 -5.32
CA LEU A 181 -15.87 -15.66 -5.67
C LEU A 181 -16.83 -15.78 -6.85
N VAL A 182 -16.47 -16.58 -7.86
CA VAL A 182 -17.26 -16.78 -9.06
C VAL A 182 -17.42 -18.27 -9.36
N TYR A 183 -18.61 -18.65 -9.79
CA TYR A 183 -19.01 -20.06 -9.98
C TYR A 183 -19.13 -20.48 -11.43
N ASN A 184 -19.13 -19.51 -12.36
CA ASN A 184 -19.31 -19.76 -13.79
C ASN A 184 -18.70 -18.64 -14.66
N LYS A 185 -18.67 -18.85 -15.98
CA LYS A 185 -18.07 -17.96 -16.98
C LYS A 185 -18.75 -16.59 -17.05
N GLU A 186 -20.08 -16.56 -16.91
CA GLU A 186 -20.88 -15.33 -16.99
C GLU A 186 -20.55 -14.40 -15.80
N GLU A 187 -20.51 -14.96 -14.61
CA GLU A 187 -20.10 -14.24 -13.39
C GLU A 187 -18.65 -13.76 -13.48
N LEU A 188 -17.74 -14.65 -13.96
CA LEU A 188 -16.33 -14.32 -14.11
C LEU A 188 -16.14 -13.11 -15.03
N SER A 189 -16.78 -13.10 -16.20
CA SER A 189 -16.64 -12.00 -17.14
C SER A 189 -17.03 -10.66 -16.53
N THR A 190 -18.13 -10.63 -15.77
CA THR A 190 -18.62 -9.41 -15.10
C THR A 190 -17.68 -8.96 -13.97
N VAL A 191 -17.30 -9.89 -13.10
CA VAL A 191 -16.44 -9.58 -11.92
C VAL A 191 -15.02 -9.23 -12.37
N CYS A 192 -14.47 -9.95 -13.36
CA CYS A 192 -13.14 -9.67 -13.89
C CYS A 192 -13.05 -8.29 -14.54
N ALA A 193 -14.02 -7.92 -15.38
CA ALA A 193 -14.05 -6.59 -16.00
C ALA A 193 -14.06 -5.47 -14.95
N ARG A 194 -14.86 -5.64 -13.89
CA ARG A 194 -14.89 -4.70 -12.75
C ARG A 194 -13.55 -4.69 -11.99
N GLY A 195 -12.94 -5.87 -11.79
CA GLY A 195 -11.67 -6.03 -11.11
C GLY A 195 -10.52 -5.36 -11.86
N LEU A 196 -10.44 -5.52 -13.17
CA LEU A 196 -9.46 -4.86 -14.03
C LEU A 196 -9.57 -3.33 -13.98
N GLN A 197 -10.80 -2.79 -13.91
CA GLN A 197 -11.02 -1.34 -13.74
C GLN A 197 -10.65 -0.84 -12.35
N ALA A 198 -10.83 -1.66 -11.31
CA ALA A 198 -10.49 -1.28 -9.94
C ALA A 198 -8.99 -1.36 -9.65
N SER A 199 -8.26 -2.20 -10.38
CA SER A 199 -6.81 -2.37 -10.21
C SER A 199 -6.05 -1.19 -10.83
N LEU A 200 -5.15 -0.59 -10.07
CA LEU A 200 -4.29 0.50 -10.55
C LEU A 200 -3.40 0.10 -11.74
N VAL A 201 -3.05 -1.19 -11.80
CA VAL A 201 -2.17 -1.75 -12.83
C VAL A 201 -2.94 -2.62 -13.86
N GLY A 202 -4.27 -2.64 -13.79
CA GLY A 202 -5.12 -3.42 -14.72
C GLY A 202 -4.88 -4.93 -14.62
N GLN A 203 -4.66 -5.44 -13.41
CA GLN A 203 -4.26 -6.82 -13.15
C GLN A 203 -5.24 -7.49 -12.18
N VAL A 204 -5.64 -8.73 -12.49
CA VAL A 204 -6.46 -9.58 -11.61
C VAL A 204 -5.80 -10.94 -11.45
N LEU A 205 -5.62 -11.39 -10.22
CA LEU A 205 -5.26 -12.78 -9.92
C LEU A 205 -6.53 -13.64 -10.00
N VAL A 206 -6.46 -14.74 -10.76
CA VAL A 206 -7.48 -15.80 -10.79
C VAL A 206 -6.92 -16.95 -9.98
N GLU A 207 -7.58 -17.30 -8.89
CA GLU A 207 -7.11 -18.25 -7.88
C GLU A 207 -8.13 -19.37 -7.68
N GLU A 208 -7.69 -20.61 -7.54
CA GLU A 208 -8.57 -21.71 -7.17
C GLU A 208 -9.23 -21.46 -5.81
N SER A 209 -10.47 -21.87 -5.69
CA SER A 209 -11.19 -21.72 -4.42
C SER A 209 -10.75 -22.77 -3.41
N ILE A 210 -10.43 -22.32 -2.21
CA ILE A 210 -10.14 -23.20 -1.05
C ILE A 210 -11.36 -23.32 -0.12
N LEU A 211 -12.57 -23.10 -0.62
CA LEU A 211 -13.80 -23.29 0.14
C LEU A 211 -13.88 -24.72 0.68
N GLY A 212 -14.13 -24.85 1.98
CA GLY A 212 -14.21 -26.13 2.68
C GLY A 212 -12.88 -26.65 3.23
N TRP A 213 -11.79 -25.92 3.03
CA TRP A 213 -10.55 -26.14 3.78
C TRP A 213 -10.65 -25.42 5.12
N GLU A 214 -10.19 -26.06 6.20
CA GLU A 214 -10.08 -25.50 7.55
C GLU A 214 -8.61 -25.32 7.93
#